data_dcb0a0798a36930feff61badfa1ddf44
#
_entry.id   dcb0a0798a36930feff61badfa1ddf44
#
_cell.length_a   1.000
_cell.length_b   1.000
_cell.length_c   1.000
_cell.angle_alpha   90.00
_cell.angle_beta   90.00
_cell.angle_gamma   90.00
#
_symmetry.space_group_name_H-M   'P 1'
#
loop_
_entity.id
_entity.type
_entity.pdbx_description
1 polymer ?
#
loop_
_entity_poly.entity_id
_entity_poly.type
_entity_poly.pdbx_seq_one_letter_code
_entity_poly.pdbx_strand_id
1 'polypeptide(L)'
;RVSDRPGINGAPAFSPDGRMLALTLSRDQGNPDIFMLDLAGQVLTRLTRDVAIDTEPTWTPDGESIYFLSDRSGGPQVYRVETRLGARVERVTYEGSYNARPRVSPDGTQLAVVHRVQDNYRIAVVDPDTGLTQVLSSGRLDESPSFAPNGAQIIYATQERGVGVLSSVSTDG
;
A
#
# COMPACT_ATOMS: atom_id res chain seq x y z
N ARG A 1 -3.34 22.28 -9.82
CA ARG A 1 -2.12 21.49 -9.60
C ARG A 1 -1.93 21.24 -8.11
N VAL A 2 -1.68 19.99 -7.71
CA VAL A 2 -1.49 19.61 -6.30
C VAL A 2 0.01 19.52 -5.96
N SER A 3 0.81 18.97 -6.86
CA SER A 3 2.26 18.93 -6.75
C SER A 3 2.92 19.13 -8.12
N ASP A 4 4.06 19.85 -8.17
CA ASP A 4 4.86 20.09 -9.36
C ASP A 4 6.36 20.02 -9.02
N ARG A 5 6.70 19.30 -7.99
CA ARG A 5 8.07 19.20 -7.50
C ARG A 5 8.92 18.41 -8.49
N PRO A 6 10.20 18.80 -8.68
CA PRO A 6 11.11 18.02 -9.51
C PRO A 6 11.24 16.58 -9.00
N GLY A 7 11.35 15.61 -9.93
CA GLY A 7 11.47 14.20 -9.62
C GLY A 7 10.14 13.44 -9.63
N ILE A 8 10.08 12.33 -8.90
CA ILE A 8 8.89 11.47 -8.81
C ILE A 8 7.81 12.17 -8.00
N ASN A 9 6.60 12.24 -8.56
CA ASN A 9 5.36 12.63 -7.90
C ASN A 9 4.33 11.55 -8.23
N GLY A 10 4.00 10.69 -7.29
CA GLY A 10 3.16 9.55 -7.62
C GLY A 10 2.41 8.94 -6.44
N ALA A 11 1.62 7.92 -6.75
CA ALA A 11 0.87 7.10 -5.81
C ALA A 11 0.08 7.92 -4.75
N PRO A 12 -0.75 8.90 -5.16
CA PRO A 12 -1.49 9.72 -4.22
C PRO A 12 -2.63 8.93 -3.56
N ALA A 13 -2.83 9.15 -2.26
CA ALA A 13 -3.94 8.60 -1.49
C ALA A 13 -4.53 9.67 -0.55
N PHE A 14 -5.84 9.91 -0.62
CA PHE A 14 -6.52 10.80 0.31
C PHE A 14 -6.61 10.20 1.71
N SER A 15 -6.46 11.04 2.74
CA SER A 15 -6.87 10.68 4.08
C SER A 15 -8.38 10.44 4.16
N PRO A 16 -8.89 9.66 5.13
CA PRO A 16 -10.30 9.35 5.25
C PRO A 16 -11.20 10.58 5.35
N ASP A 17 -10.71 11.66 5.96
CA ASP A 17 -11.41 12.93 6.10
C ASP A 17 -11.27 13.88 4.87
N GLY A 18 -10.48 13.49 3.88
CA GLY A 18 -10.22 14.23 2.65
C GLY A 18 -9.36 15.49 2.81
N ARG A 19 -8.76 15.74 3.98
CA ARG A 19 -7.97 16.96 4.25
C ARG A 19 -6.49 16.82 3.90
N MET A 20 -5.98 15.60 3.96
CA MET A 20 -4.58 15.28 3.72
C MET A 20 -4.43 14.42 2.48
N LEU A 21 -3.27 14.49 1.87
CA LEU A 21 -2.86 13.60 0.78
C LEU A 21 -1.54 12.93 1.17
N ALA A 22 -1.52 11.60 1.24
CA ALA A 22 -0.26 10.86 1.25
C ALA A 22 0.23 10.68 -0.17
N LEU A 23 1.52 10.82 -0.41
CA LEU A 23 2.10 10.72 -1.76
C LEU A 23 3.58 10.29 -1.69
N THR A 24 4.03 9.72 -2.79
CA THR A 24 5.43 9.37 -3.03
C THR A 24 6.12 10.53 -3.72
N LEU A 25 7.18 11.08 -3.11
CA LEU A 25 8.02 12.10 -3.73
C LEU A 25 9.49 11.71 -3.64
N SER A 26 10.25 11.94 -4.72
CA SER A 26 11.71 12.00 -4.65
C SER A 26 12.15 13.48 -4.63
N ARG A 27 12.65 13.95 -3.48
CA ARG A 27 13.17 15.31 -3.36
C ARG A 27 14.68 15.33 -3.48
N ASP A 28 15.18 16.44 -4.05
CA ASP A 28 16.61 16.77 -4.07
C ASP A 28 17.50 15.65 -4.68
N GLN A 29 17.01 15.00 -5.74
CA GLN A 29 17.64 13.85 -6.40
C GLN A 29 17.79 12.60 -5.50
N GLY A 30 17.09 12.59 -4.37
CA GLY A 30 17.02 11.42 -3.48
C GLY A 30 16.07 10.34 -4.01
N ASN A 31 16.05 9.21 -3.33
CA ASN A 31 15.08 8.14 -3.55
C ASN A 31 13.66 8.56 -3.12
N PRO A 32 12.64 7.87 -3.59
CA PRO A 32 11.25 8.11 -3.20
C PRO A 32 10.99 7.84 -1.73
N ASP A 33 10.30 8.77 -1.08
CA ASP A 33 9.81 8.67 0.29
C ASP A 33 8.32 8.99 0.37
N ILE A 34 7.71 8.67 1.52
CA ILE A 34 6.33 8.99 1.82
C ILE A 34 6.25 10.38 2.46
N PHE A 35 5.37 11.19 1.88
CA PHE A 35 5.05 12.53 2.35
C PHE A 35 3.56 12.67 2.61
N MET A 36 3.20 13.55 3.53
CA MET A 36 1.84 14.06 3.72
C MET A 36 1.77 15.51 3.28
N LEU A 37 0.73 15.86 2.55
CA LEU A 37 0.40 17.22 2.14
C LEU A 37 -0.94 17.64 2.76
N ASP A 38 -0.94 18.68 3.57
CA ASP A 38 -2.15 19.39 3.97
C ASP A 38 -2.69 20.18 2.78
N LEU A 39 -3.90 19.84 2.36
CA LEU A 39 -4.51 20.46 1.16
C LEU A 39 -4.97 21.90 1.39
N ALA A 40 -5.30 22.26 2.62
CA ALA A 40 -5.72 23.63 2.98
C ALA A 40 -4.51 24.57 3.13
N GLY A 41 -3.52 24.15 3.93
CA GLY A 41 -2.33 24.96 4.22
C GLY A 41 -1.17 24.75 3.26
N GLN A 42 -1.25 23.79 2.36
CA GLN A 42 -0.18 23.38 1.45
C GLN A 42 1.12 23.01 2.18
N VAL A 43 0.99 22.55 3.45
CA VAL A 43 2.12 22.12 4.27
C VAL A 43 2.51 20.69 3.91
N LEU A 44 3.77 20.51 3.51
CA LEU A 44 4.31 19.21 3.14
C LEU A 44 5.18 18.66 4.29
N THR A 45 4.82 17.50 4.80
CA THR A 45 5.55 16.77 5.85
C THR A 45 6.15 15.50 5.30
N ARG A 46 7.45 15.29 5.45
CA ARG A 46 8.13 14.03 5.09
C ARG A 46 8.03 13.05 6.25
N LEU A 47 7.42 11.89 6.01
CA LEU A 47 7.21 10.84 7.02
C LEU A 47 8.36 9.83 7.05
N THR A 48 8.87 9.43 5.88
CA THR A 48 9.96 8.45 5.81
C THR A 48 11.26 9.09 5.32
N ARG A 49 12.40 8.52 5.78
CA ARG A 49 13.75 9.01 5.46
C ARG A 49 14.70 7.82 5.47
N ASP A 50 14.67 7.03 4.42
CA ASP A 50 15.53 5.85 4.27
C ASP A 50 16.27 5.92 2.92
N VAL A 51 17.30 5.09 2.74
CA VAL A 51 17.93 4.89 1.42
C VAL A 51 17.10 3.98 0.53
N ALA A 52 16.12 3.31 1.11
CA ALA A 52 15.16 2.45 0.42
C ALA A 52 14.15 3.26 -0.40
N ILE A 53 13.48 2.60 -1.34
CA ILE A 53 12.37 3.14 -2.12
C ILE A 53 11.09 2.94 -1.32
N ASP A 54 10.48 4.05 -0.85
CA ASP A 54 9.20 4.05 -0.17
C ASP A 54 8.11 4.58 -1.12
N THR A 55 7.07 3.78 -1.39
CA THR A 55 6.04 4.11 -2.37
C THR A 55 4.68 3.48 -2.02
N GLU A 56 3.65 3.77 -2.84
CA GLU A 56 2.30 3.19 -2.74
C GLU A 56 1.64 3.37 -1.36
N PRO A 57 1.58 4.60 -0.80
CA PRO A 57 0.93 4.82 0.50
C PRO A 57 -0.57 4.55 0.45
N THR A 58 -1.10 4.01 1.54
CA THR A 58 -2.54 3.88 1.81
C THR A 58 -2.82 4.16 3.27
N TRP A 59 -3.90 4.89 3.55
CA TRP A 59 -4.27 5.30 4.90
C TRP A 59 -5.02 4.20 5.65
N THR A 60 -4.84 4.17 6.98
CA THR A 60 -5.80 3.49 7.86
C THR A 60 -7.12 4.25 7.90
N PRO A 61 -8.28 3.59 8.15
CA PRO A 61 -9.58 4.24 8.18
C PRO A 61 -9.72 5.32 9.26
N ASP A 62 -8.97 5.24 10.34
CA ASP A 62 -8.90 6.24 11.41
C ASP A 62 -8.01 7.45 11.05
N GLY A 63 -7.20 7.34 9.99
CA GLY A 63 -6.24 8.37 9.57
C GLY A 63 -4.99 8.49 10.44
N GLU A 64 -4.79 7.58 11.40
CA GLU A 64 -3.66 7.64 12.33
C GLU A 64 -2.37 7.06 11.77
N SER A 65 -2.46 6.19 10.76
CA SER A 65 -1.30 5.53 10.15
C SER A 65 -1.40 5.45 8.63
N ILE A 66 -0.25 5.23 8.00
CA ILE A 66 -0.10 4.97 6.58
C ILE A 66 0.67 3.67 6.40
N TYR A 67 0.10 2.73 5.64
CA TYR A 67 0.85 1.59 5.11
C TYR A 67 1.48 1.97 3.78
N PHE A 68 2.65 1.43 3.49
CA PHE A 68 3.37 1.73 2.26
C PHE A 68 4.29 0.56 1.88
N LEU A 69 4.68 0.54 0.62
CA LEU A 69 5.68 -0.40 0.10
C LEU A 69 7.08 0.13 0.35
N SER A 70 8.00 -0.75 0.81
CA SER A 70 9.43 -0.44 0.93
C SER A 70 10.29 -1.66 0.61
N ASP A 71 11.45 -1.43 0.01
CA ASP A 71 12.47 -2.44 -0.26
C ASP A 71 13.60 -2.49 0.78
N ARG A 72 13.46 -1.79 1.92
CA ARG A 72 14.47 -1.67 3.00
C ARG A 72 14.94 -2.99 3.61
N SER A 73 14.17 -4.06 3.45
CA SER A 73 14.54 -5.41 3.91
C SER A 73 15.12 -6.31 2.82
N GLY A 74 15.53 -5.72 1.68
CA GLY A 74 16.12 -6.44 0.56
C GLY A 74 15.12 -6.90 -0.51
N GLY A 75 13.84 -6.56 -0.36
CA GLY A 75 12.77 -6.81 -1.32
C GLY A 75 11.47 -6.13 -0.92
N PRO A 76 10.50 -6.06 -1.84
CA PRO A 76 9.23 -5.36 -1.61
C PRO A 76 8.43 -5.96 -0.45
N GLN A 77 8.21 -5.16 0.60
CA GLN A 77 7.43 -5.53 1.79
C GLN A 77 6.56 -4.34 2.23
N VAL A 78 5.48 -4.62 2.95
CA VAL A 78 4.61 -3.58 3.50
C VAL A 78 5.12 -3.16 4.88
N TYR A 79 5.16 -1.84 5.07
CA TYR A 79 5.53 -1.17 6.31
C TYR A 79 4.40 -0.22 6.75
N ARG A 80 4.39 0.14 8.01
CA ARG A 80 3.50 1.12 8.63
C ARG A 80 4.30 2.27 9.22
N VAL A 81 3.76 3.48 9.15
CA VAL A 81 4.23 4.66 9.87
C VAL A 81 3.03 5.44 10.38
N GLU A 82 3.09 5.91 11.63
CA GLU A 82 2.09 6.84 12.15
C GLU A 82 2.19 8.21 11.47
N THR A 83 1.09 8.95 11.40
CA THR A 83 0.99 10.24 10.70
C THR A 83 1.61 11.42 11.45
N ARG A 84 2.31 11.16 12.56
CA ARG A 84 3.07 12.15 13.32
C ARG A 84 4.54 12.22 12.90
N LEU A 85 5.12 13.41 12.97
CA LEU A 85 6.53 13.64 12.64
C LEU A 85 7.45 12.82 13.57
N GLY A 86 8.42 12.12 12.98
CA GLY A 86 9.41 11.33 13.73
C GLY A 86 8.87 9.98 14.22
N ALA A 87 7.72 9.54 13.74
CA ALA A 87 7.20 8.21 14.02
C ALA A 87 8.15 7.11 13.53
N ARG A 88 8.17 6.00 14.25
CA ARG A 88 8.94 4.82 13.86
C ARG A 88 8.25 4.11 12.71
N VAL A 89 9.05 3.66 11.75
CA VAL A 89 8.58 2.77 10.67
C VAL A 89 8.66 1.32 11.16
N GLU A 90 7.57 0.58 10.99
CA GLU A 90 7.43 -0.80 11.43
C GLU A 90 7.10 -1.70 10.24
N ARG A 91 7.74 -2.87 10.16
CA ARG A 91 7.42 -3.87 9.13
C ARG A 91 6.12 -4.59 9.49
N VAL A 92 5.29 -4.87 8.48
CA VAL A 92 3.98 -5.52 8.64
C VAL A 92 3.96 -6.90 7.98
N THR A 93 4.57 -7.05 6.80
CA THR A 93 4.58 -8.34 6.10
C THR A 93 5.91 -9.08 6.31
N TYR A 94 5.83 -10.32 6.72
CA TYR A 94 6.99 -11.16 7.04
C TYR A 94 7.06 -12.42 6.17
N GLU A 95 5.94 -12.92 5.68
CA GLU A 95 5.85 -14.09 4.85
C GLU A 95 6.15 -13.77 3.38
N GLY A 96 6.91 -14.64 2.73
CA GLY A 96 7.29 -14.50 1.33
C GLY A 96 8.34 -13.42 1.05
N SER A 97 8.79 -13.35 -0.19
CA SER A 97 9.83 -12.41 -0.65
C SER A 97 9.29 -11.15 -1.30
N TYR A 98 7.97 -11.07 -1.52
CA TYR A 98 7.33 -9.98 -2.23
C TYR A 98 5.90 -9.77 -1.71
N ASN A 99 5.64 -8.58 -1.18
CA ASN A 99 4.32 -8.10 -0.79
C ASN A 99 4.21 -6.64 -1.22
N ALA A 100 3.32 -6.33 -2.15
CA ALA A 100 3.18 -5.00 -2.75
C ALA A 100 1.72 -4.56 -2.86
N ARG A 101 1.51 -3.30 -3.24
CA ARG A 101 0.20 -2.70 -3.48
C ARG A 101 -0.77 -2.84 -2.30
N PRO A 102 -0.38 -2.41 -1.09
CA PRO A 102 -1.24 -2.54 0.08
C PRO A 102 -2.54 -1.75 -0.10
N ARG A 103 -3.65 -2.38 0.31
CA ARG A 103 -4.98 -1.74 0.43
C ARG A 103 -5.58 -2.13 1.76
N VAL A 104 -6.00 -1.16 2.51
CA VAL A 104 -6.61 -1.38 3.83
C VAL A 104 -8.08 -1.70 3.66
N SER A 105 -8.59 -2.68 4.41
CA SER A 105 -10.03 -2.96 4.50
C SER A 105 -10.80 -1.77 5.10
N PRO A 106 -12.08 -1.59 4.80
CA PRO A 106 -12.87 -0.47 5.33
C PRO A 106 -12.93 -0.38 6.85
N ASP A 107 -12.81 -1.52 7.54
CA ASP A 107 -12.77 -1.61 9.01
C ASP A 107 -11.35 -1.53 9.61
N GLY A 108 -10.31 -1.52 8.77
CA GLY A 108 -8.91 -1.44 9.19
C GLY A 108 -8.28 -2.75 9.66
N THR A 109 -9.03 -3.85 9.67
CA THR A 109 -8.57 -5.13 10.26
C THR A 109 -7.73 -5.99 9.32
N GLN A 110 -7.77 -5.71 8.01
CA GLN A 110 -7.06 -6.47 6.99
C GLN A 110 -6.33 -5.58 5.99
N LEU A 111 -5.25 -6.11 5.44
CA LEU A 111 -4.53 -5.56 4.29
C LEU A 111 -4.60 -6.52 3.11
N ALA A 112 -5.20 -6.10 1.99
CA ALA A 112 -5.02 -6.80 0.73
C ALA A 112 -3.68 -6.43 0.13
N VAL A 113 -2.94 -7.43 -0.37
CA VAL A 113 -1.64 -7.26 -1.01
C VAL A 113 -1.52 -8.14 -2.26
N VAL A 114 -0.62 -7.75 -3.15
CA VAL A 114 -0.09 -8.65 -4.17
C VAL A 114 1.07 -9.42 -3.54
N HIS A 115 0.88 -10.71 -3.33
CA HIS A 115 1.81 -11.62 -2.68
C HIS A 115 2.41 -12.58 -3.70
N ARG A 116 3.73 -12.82 -3.64
CA ARG A 116 4.40 -13.78 -4.53
C ARG A 116 4.45 -15.16 -3.91
N VAL A 117 3.83 -16.13 -4.61
CA VAL A 117 3.90 -17.56 -4.30
C VAL A 117 4.65 -18.24 -5.42
N GLN A 118 5.88 -18.68 -5.17
CA GLN A 118 6.80 -19.19 -6.21
C GLN A 118 6.97 -18.13 -7.33
N ASP A 119 6.55 -18.45 -8.56
CA ASP A 119 6.63 -17.54 -9.72
C ASP A 119 5.28 -16.88 -10.06
N ASN A 120 4.30 -16.98 -9.19
CA ASN A 120 2.97 -16.40 -9.41
C ASN A 120 2.74 -15.24 -8.45
N TYR A 121 2.05 -14.20 -8.93
CA TYR A 121 1.56 -13.08 -8.13
C TYR A 121 0.09 -13.31 -7.84
N ARG A 122 -0.28 -13.30 -6.57
CA ARG A 122 -1.63 -13.62 -6.08
C ARG A 122 -2.14 -12.56 -5.13
N ILE A 123 -3.44 -12.46 -5.02
CA ILE A 123 -4.05 -11.64 -3.98
C ILE A 123 -4.03 -12.42 -2.66
N ALA A 124 -3.53 -11.77 -1.63
CA ALA A 124 -3.55 -12.27 -0.27
C ALA A 124 -4.09 -11.18 0.68
N VAL A 125 -4.63 -11.61 1.79
CA VAL A 125 -4.91 -10.74 2.94
C VAL A 125 -3.89 -10.99 4.03
N VAL A 126 -3.52 -9.92 4.71
CA VAL A 126 -2.59 -9.91 5.83
C VAL A 126 -3.30 -9.28 7.02
N ASP A 127 -3.24 -9.94 8.17
CA ASP A 127 -3.59 -9.34 9.45
C ASP A 127 -2.44 -8.38 9.85
N PRO A 128 -2.69 -7.07 9.95
CA PRO A 128 -1.61 -6.10 10.17
C PRO A 128 -0.99 -6.15 11.58
N ASP A 129 -1.67 -6.75 12.55
CA ASP A 129 -1.19 -6.85 13.93
C ASP A 129 -0.32 -8.10 14.14
N THR A 130 -0.66 -9.20 13.49
CA THR A 130 0.05 -10.49 13.63
C THR A 130 1.00 -10.77 12.47
N GLY A 131 0.81 -10.17 11.30
CA GLY A 131 1.54 -10.44 10.07
C GLY A 131 1.12 -11.75 9.38
N LEU A 132 0.10 -12.45 9.88
CA LEU A 132 -0.40 -13.68 9.26
C LEU A 132 -0.97 -13.40 7.87
N THR A 133 -0.57 -14.23 6.91
CA THR A 133 -0.92 -14.05 5.50
C THR A 133 -1.79 -15.21 5.01
N GLN A 134 -2.93 -14.89 4.40
CA GLN A 134 -3.80 -15.86 3.74
C GLN A 134 -3.88 -15.54 2.24
N VAL A 135 -3.46 -16.49 1.41
CA VAL A 135 -3.58 -16.38 -0.06
C VAL A 135 -5.01 -16.70 -0.48
N LEU A 136 -5.66 -15.78 -1.19
CA LEU A 136 -7.06 -15.89 -1.59
C LEU A 136 -7.24 -16.30 -3.05
N SER A 137 -6.36 -15.85 -3.95
CA SER A 137 -6.50 -16.13 -5.39
C SER A 137 -5.55 -17.21 -5.87
N SER A 138 -5.81 -17.77 -7.04
CA SER A 138 -5.04 -18.88 -7.62
C SER A 138 -4.45 -18.55 -9.00
N GLY A 139 -4.60 -17.32 -9.48
CA GLY A 139 -4.07 -16.88 -10.77
C GLY A 139 -2.54 -16.89 -10.82
N ARG A 140 -2.00 -16.66 -12.02
CA ARG A 140 -0.55 -16.53 -12.24
C ARG A 140 -0.08 -15.11 -12.08
N LEU A 141 -0.93 -14.14 -12.43
CA LEU A 141 -0.66 -12.71 -12.39
C LEU A 141 -1.93 -12.00 -11.96
N ASP A 142 -2.15 -11.95 -10.64
CA ASP A 142 -3.25 -11.24 -10.01
C ASP A 142 -2.72 -9.93 -9.42
N GLU A 143 -3.37 -8.81 -9.76
CA GLU A 143 -2.86 -7.48 -9.44
C GLU A 143 -3.98 -6.52 -9.03
N SER A 144 -3.57 -5.38 -8.47
CA SER A 144 -4.43 -4.21 -8.23
C SER A 144 -5.66 -4.54 -7.37
N PRO A 145 -5.48 -5.13 -6.17
CA PRO A 145 -6.60 -5.43 -5.29
C PRO A 145 -7.32 -4.15 -4.85
N SER A 146 -8.65 -4.26 -4.68
CA SER A 146 -9.49 -3.22 -4.11
C SER A 146 -10.61 -3.87 -3.30
N PHE A 147 -10.76 -3.48 -2.04
CA PHE A 147 -11.86 -3.93 -1.20
C PHE A 147 -13.19 -3.37 -1.68
N ALA A 148 -14.23 -4.19 -1.60
CA ALA A 148 -15.60 -3.71 -1.62
C ALA A 148 -15.87 -2.84 -0.38
N PRO A 149 -16.79 -1.85 -0.44
CA PRO A 149 -17.07 -0.95 0.69
C PRO A 149 -17.54 -1.65 1.97
N ASN A 150 -18.10 -2.85 1.88
CA ASN A 150 -18.51 -3.68 3.02
C ASN A 150 -17.39 -4.59 3.55
N GLY A 151 -16.19 -4.57 2.94
CA GLY A 151 -15.06 -5.41 3.34
C GLY A 151 -15.16 -6.90 2.98
N ALA A 152 -16.29 -7.38 2.46
CA ALA A 152 -16.55 -8.81 2.26
C ALA A 152 -15.87 -9.41 1.02
N GLN A 153 -15.47 -8.58 0.08
CA GLN A 153 -14.86 -9.02 -1.17
C GLN A 153 -13.70 -8.13 -1.60
N ILE A 154 -12.80 -8.70 -2.36
CA ILE A 154 -11.72 -8.00 -3.06
C ILE A 154 -11.92 -8.21 -4.56
N ILE A 155 -11.97 -7.11 -5.32
CA ILE A 155 -11.89 -7.11 -6.78
C ILE A 155 -10.43 -6.93 -7.18
N TYR A 156 -10.00 -7.67 -8.20
CA TYR A 156 -8.62 -7.61 -8.69
C TYR A 156 -8.54 -7.87 -10.19
N ALA A 157 -7.45 -7.44 -10.81
CA ALA A 157 -7.15 -7.77 -12.20
C ALA A 157 -6.42 -9.11 -12.28
N THR A 158 -6.80 -9.96 -13.23
CA THR A 158 -6.15 -11.25 -13.48
C THR A 158 -6.11 -11.55 -14.99
N GLN A 159 -5.48 -12.64 -15.37
CA GLN A 159 -5.45 -13.09 -16.76
C GLN A 159 -6.12 -14.46 -16.91
N GLU A 160 -7.10 -14.52 -17.80
CA GLU A 160 -7.73 -15.76 -18.24
C GLU A 160 -7.45 -15.98 -19.72
N ARG A 161 -6.82 -17.12 -20.06
CA ARG A 161 -6.48 -17.47 -21.46
C ARG A 161 -5.70 -16.37 -22.20
N GLY A 162 -4.83 -15.62 -21.48
CA GLY A 162 -4.06 -14.53 -22.06
C GLY A 162 -4.80 -13.20 -22.20
N VAL A 163 -6.05 -13.12 -21.74
CA VAL A 163 -6.86 -11.89 -21.75
C VAL A 163 -6.95 -11.34 -20.32
N GLY A 164 -6.71 -10.04 -20.15
CA GLY A 164 -6.93 -9.35 -18.88
C GLY A 164 -8.42 -9.27 -18.55
N VAL A 165 -8.80 -9.71 -17.35
CA VAL A 165 -10.17 -9.66 -16.83
C VAL A 165 -10.18 -9.16 -15.40
N LEU A 166 -11.34 -8.71 -14.92
CA LEU A 166 -11.56 -8.45 -13.49
C LEU A 166 -12.21 -9.68 -12.85
N SER A 167 -11.71 -10.06 -11.69
CA SER A 167 -12.26 -11.14 -10.87
C SER A 167 -12.50 -10.65 -9.45
N SER A 168 -13.25 -11.42 -8.66
CA SER A 168 -13.47 -11.13 -7.25
C SER A 168 -13.27 -12.39 -6.41
N VAL A 169 -12.90 -12.19 -5.15
CA VAL A 169 -12.73 -13.25 -4.16
C VAL A 169 -13.30 -12.78 -2.82
N SER A 170 -13.87 -13.72 -2.03
CA SER A 170 -14.24 -13.44 -0.64
C SER A 170 -13.02 -13.18 0.21
N THR A 171 -13.13 -12.30 1.21
CA THR A 171 -12.07 -12.05 2.20
C THR A 171 -11.93 -13.17 3.22
N ASP A 172 -12.90 -14.08 3.30
CA ASP A 172 -12.87 -15.25 4.19
C ASP A 172 -12.16 -16.47 3.56
N GLY A 173 -11.88 -16.43 2.24
CA GLY A 173 -11.24 -17.49 1.47
C GLY A 173 -12.22 -18.37 0.72
#